data_af6804a31b05354f150a8d3a8600af05
#
_entry.id   af6804a31b05354f150a8d3a8600af05
#
_cell.length_a   1.000
_cell.length_b   1.000
_cell.length_c   1.000
_cell.angle_alpha   90.00
_cell.angle_beta   90.00
_cell.angle_gamma   90.00
#
_symmetry.space_group_name_H-M   'P 1'
#
loop_
_entity.id
_entity.type
_entity.pdbx_description
1 polymer ?
#
loop_
_entity_poly.entity_id
_entity_poly.type
_entity_poly.pdbx_seq_one_letter_code
_entity_poly.pdbx_strand_id
1 'polypeptide(L)'
;MFSRVMMALDLSELTSRVLDVFYSVCPDPQTEVYLLHVVRKPEDVPETSSYYKKTYSRLKGLAQDIRNAGYDQVKILWESNPEVLDGIQKAVDEYDINLLVMASHGKGVWASTFRGSSTFNVVRAIDIPTLVAKGDYKCDDYLHRVLLPTDFSRKSLIALNFIRNLREHVGEVIFLHAIEGVRGDEELRENKEMAEDMLQELCNEMQNFGVQSRYVIADGGAASKEICKLAEEENCSLIFSGRTGAGPIKGLLMGSTAQNILLNSSRTLWVMPDEESED
;
A
#
# COMPACT_ATOMS: atom_id res chain seq x y z
N MET A 1 16.05 3.97 -3.72
CA MET A 1 14.60 3.91 -3.63
C MET A 1 14.15 2.58 -4.21
N PHE A 2 12.95 2.37 -4.73
CA PHE A 2 12.58 1.07 -5.31
C PHE A 2 13.27 0.86 -6.66
N SER A 3 14.12 -0.15 -6.73
CA SER A 3 14.85 -0.48 -7.96
C SER A 3 14.15 -1.54 -8.81
N ARG A 4 13.32 -2.39 -8.17
CA ARG A 4 12.58 -3.47 -8.82
C ARG A 4 11.14 -3.49 -8.36
N VAL A 5 10.24 -3.04 -9.21
CA VAL A 5 8.82 -2.89 -8.91
C VAL A 5 8.01 -3.90 -9.71
N MET A 6 7.19 -4.67 -9.03
CA MET A 6 6.28 -5.60 -9.69
C MET A 6 4.84 -5.09 -9.61
N MET A 7 4.17 -5.08 -10.74
CA MET A 7 2.72 -4.86 -10.84
C MET A 7 2.02 -6.19 -11.09
N ALA A 8 1.26 -6.67 -10.09
CA ALA A 8 0.43 -7.86 -10.22
C ALA A 8 -0.92 -7.48 -10.86
N LEU A 9 -1.12 -7.91 -12.10
CA LEU A 9 -2.21 -7.47 -12.97
C LEU A 9 -3.18 -8.61 -13.28
N ASP A 10 -4.45 -8.44 -12.93
CA ASP A 10 -5.54 -9.29 -13.38
C ASP A 10 -6.13 -8.84 -14.73
N LEU A 11 -5.61 -7.73 -15.26
CA LEU A 11 -6.07 -7.07 -16.48
C LEU A 11 -7.55 -6.64 -16.46
N SER A 12 -8.07 -6.38 -15.27
CA SER A 12 -9.39 -5.76 -15.08
C SER A 12 -9.38 -4.27 -15.46
N GLU A 13 -10.49 -3.60 -15.25
CA GLU A 13 -10.62 -2.14 -15.37
C GLU A 13 -9.72 -1.36 -14.39
N LEU A 14 -9.29 -2.00 -13.30
CA LEU A 14 -8.42 -1.40 -12.30
C LEU A 14 -6.93 -1.37 -12.71
N THR A 15 -6.57 -1.97 -13.83
CA THR A 15 -5.18 -1.94 -14.33
C THR A 15 -4.66 -0.51 -14.49
N SER A 16 -5.49 0.42 -14.97
CA SER A 16 -5.10 1.84 -15.08
C SER A 16 -4.79 2.46 -13.71
N ARG A 17 -5.50 2.07 -12.65
CA ARG A 17 -5.23 2.56 -11.28
C ARG A 17 -3.89 2.08 -10.76
N VAL A 18 -3.53 0.83 -11.06
CA VAL A 18 -2.20 0.28 -10.70
C VAL A 18 -1.11 1.09 -11.37
N LEU A 19 -1.27 1.44 -12.65
CA LEU A 19 -0.32 2.28 -13.39
C LEU A 19 -0.25 3.71 -12.83
N ASP A 20 -1.41 4.36 -12.57
CA ASP A 20 -1.45 5.71 -12.01
C ASP A 20 -0.70 5.78 -10.67
N VAL A 21 -0.94 4.79 -9.78
CA VAL A 21 -0.23 4.66 -8.48
C VAL A 21 1.27 4.43 -8.70
N PHE A 22 1.63 3.53 -9.60
CA PHE A 22 3.03 3.23 -9.92
C PHE A 22 3.78 4.50 -10.38
N TYR A 23 3.24 5.25 -11.33
CA TYR A 23 3.89 6.46 -11.83
C TYR A 23 4.06 7.54 -10.76
N SER A 24 3.11 7.65 -9.82
CA SER A 24 3.21 8.62 -8.71
C SER A 24 4.32 8.27 -7.71
N VAL A 25 4.51 6.96 -7.40
CA VAL A 25 5.41 6.55 -6.31
C VAL A 25 6.79 6.08 -6.77
N CYS A 26 6.96 5.85 -8.06
CA CYS A 26 8.21 5.38 -8.66
C CYS A 26 8.65 6.30 -9.81
N PRO A 27 8.96 7.57 -9.55
CA PRO A 27 9.28 8.55 -10.59
C PRO A 27 10.64 8.34 -11.27
N ASP A 28 11.47 7.41 -10.77
CA ASP A 28 12.80 7.14 -11.32
C ASP A 28 12.71 6.25 -12.57
N PRO A 29 13.08 6.73 -13.77
CA PRO A 29 13.07 5.95 -15.00
C PRO A 29 14.00 4.72 -14.99
N GLN A 30 14.98 4.68 -14.07
CA GLN A 30 15.91 3.55 -13.94
C GLN A 30 15.27 2.35 -13.23
N THR A 31 14.05 2.51 -12.68
CA THR A 31 13.31 1.41 -12.04
C THR A 31 13.06 0.27 -13.02
N GLU A 32 13.45 -0.95 -12.62
CA GLU A 32 13.08 -2.16 -13.34
C GLU A 32 11.61 -2.49 -13.05
N VAL A 33 10.81 -2.61 -14.10
CA VAL A 33 9.36 -2.84 -14.00
C VAL A 33 9.01 -4.25 -14.43
N TYR A 34 8.27 -4.96 -13.60
CA TYR A 34 7.82 -6.32 -13.83
C TYR A 34 6.29 -6.36 -13.90
N LEU A 35 5.73 -6.75 -15.04
CA LEU A 35 4.30 -6.94 -15.23
C LEU A 35 3.97 -8.42 -15.04
N LEU A 36 3.45 -8.77 -13.88
CA LEU A 36 3.09 -10.15 -13.55
C LEU A 36 1.60 -10.40 -13.81
N HIS A 37 1.31 -11.46 -14.55
CA HIS A 37 -0.02 -12.04 -14.66
C HIS A 37 -0.02 -13.49 -14.18
N VAL A 38 -0.80 -13.77 -13.13
CA VAL A 38 -0.94 -15.13 -12.59
C VAL A 38 -2.23 -15.75 -13.11
N VAL A 39 -2.11 -16.87 -13.80
CA VAL A 39 -3.24 -17.66 -14.29
C VAL A 39 -3.56 -18.75 -13.27
N ARG A 40 -4.76 -18.74 -12.74
CA ARG A 40 -5.24 -19.73 -11.75
C ARG A 40 -5.50 -21.09 -12.38
N LYS A 41 -4.45 -21.78 -12.77
CA LYS A 41 -4.51 -23.13 -13.31
C LYS A 41 -3.33 -23.95 -12.80
N PRO A 42 -3.54 -25.26 -12.53
CA PRO A 42 -2.46 -26.16 -12.10
C PRO A 42 -1.51 -26.51 -13.24
N GLU A 43 -1.92 -26.31 -14.49
CA GLU A 43 -1.13 -26.63 -15.68
C GLU A 43 -0.83 -25.35 -16.46
N ASP A 44 0.32 -25.36 -17.15
CA ASP A 44 0.70 -24.25 -18.01
C ASP A 44 -0.33 -24.05 -19.13
N VAL A 45 -0.67 -22.77 -19.34
CA VAL A 45 -1.54 -22.38 -20.45
C VAL A 45 -0.71 -22.34 -21.72
N PRO A 46 -1.00 -23.18 -22.73
CA PRO A 46 -0.23 -23.20 -23.96
C PRO A 46 -0.20 -21.82 -24.63
N GLU A 47 0.96 -21.39 -25.09
CA GLU A 47 1.12 -20.12 -25.82
C GLU A 47 0.30 -20.06 -27.11
N THR A 48 -0.07 -21.23 -27.65
CA THR A 48 -0.92 -21.36 -28.82
C THR A 48 -2.39 -21.03 -28.53
N SER A 49 -2.81 -21.03 -27.25
CA SER A 49 -4.19 -20.78 -26.86
C SER A 49 -4.61 -19.34 -27.19
N SER A 50 -5.89 -19.17 -27.53
CA SER A 50 -6.45 -17.84 -27.77
C SER A 50 -6.43 -16.95 -26.51
N TYR A 51 -6.58 -17.57 -25.33
CA TYR A 51 -6.49 -16.88 -24.05
C TYR A 51 -5.09 -16.30 -23.84
N TYR A 52 -4.03 -17.12 -23.97
CA TYR A 52 -2.66 -16.66 -23.84
C TYR A 52 -2.37 -15.51 -24.82
N LYS A 53 -2.64 -15.70 -26.11
CA LYS A 53 -2.36 -14.71 -27.14
C LYS A 53 -3.04 -13.37 -26.85
N LYS A 54 -4.32 -13.38 -26.47
CA LYS A 54 -5.07 -12.16 -26.16
C LYS A 54 -4.53 -11.47 -24.92
N THR A 55 -4.31 -12.21 -23.84
CA THR A 55 -3.84 -11.69 -22.55
C THR A 55 -2.42 -11.15 -22.66
N TYR A 56 -1.53 -11.93 -23.26
CA TYR A 56 -0.13 -11.55 -23.48
C TYR A 56 0.02 -10.33 -24.41
N SER A 57 -0.85 -10.21 -25.43
CA SER A 57 -0.89 -9.02 -26.29
C SER A 57 -1.26 -7.76 -25.49
N ARG A 58 -2.19 -7.85 -24.51
CA ARG A 58 -2.51 -6.73 -23.63
C ARG A 58 -1.33 -6.34 -22.74
N LEU A 59 -0.64 -7.34 -22.16
CA LEU A 59 0.57 -7.09 -21.37
C LEU A 59 1.68 -6.43 -22.21
N LYS A 60 1.85 -6.85 -23.47
CA LYS A 60 2.79 -6.20 -24.40
C LYS A 60 2.42 -4.74 -24.66
N GLY A 61 1.14 -4.44 -24.84
CA GLY A 61 0.65 -3.07 -24.97
C GLY A 61 1.01 -2.23 -23.76
N LEU A 62 0.68 -2.69 -22.54
CA LEU A 62 1.02 -2.01 -21.29
C LEU A 62 2.55 -1.83 -21.13
N ALA A 63 3.33 -2.86 -21.44
CA ALA A 63 4.80 -2.76 -21.37
C ALA A 63 5.34 -1.70 -22.35
N GLN A 64 4.72 -1.56 -23.52
CA GLN A 64 5.10 -0.51 -24.47
C GLN A 64 4.70 0.89 -23.98
N ASP A 65 3.52 1.03 -23.37
CA ASP A 65 3.07 2.30 -22.79
C ASP A 65 4.00 2.75 -21.66
N ILE A 66 4.44 1.83 -20.81
CA ILE A 66 5.40 2.12 -19.74
C ILE A 66 6.77 2.51 -20.31
N ARG A 67 7.25 1.85 -21.37
CA ARG A 67 8.48 2.26 -22.05
C ARG A 67 8.36 3.65 -22.67
N ASN A 68 7.22 3.95 -23.28
CA ASN A 68 6.94 5.27 -23.83
C ASN A 68 6.90 6.38 -22.76
N ALA A 69 6.57 6.00 -21.51
CA ALA A 69 6.64 6.89 -20.34
C ALA A 69 8.07 7.05 -19.78
N GLY A 70 9.08 6.39 -20.37
CA GLY A 70 10.49 6.58 -20.04
C GLY A 70 11.14 5.45 -19.25
N TYR A 71 10.43 4.36 -18.94
CA TYR A 71 11.00 3.22 -18.22
C TYR A 71 11.53 2.19 -19.20
N ASP A 72 12.85 2.13 -19.41
CA ASP A 72 13.44 1.25 -20.42
C ASP A 72 13.39 -0.23 -20.04
N GLN A 73 13.46 -0.54 -18.75
CA GLN A 73 13.58 -1.89 -18.24
C GLN A 73 12.20 -2.45 -17.83
N VAL A 74 11.43 -2.94 -18.82
CA VAL A 74 10.10 -3.53 -18.58
C VAL A 74 10.08 -4.98 -18.99
N LYS A 75 9.79 -5.88 -18.05
CA LYS A 75 9.69 -7.33 -18.24
C LYS A 75 8.23 -7.79 -18.03
N ILE A 76 7.81 -8.80 -18.79
CA ILE A 76 6.51 -9.44 -18.65
C ILE A 76 6.74 -10.81 -18.05
N LEU A 77 6.07 -11.08 -16.94
CA LEU A 77 6.07 -12.36 -16.25
C LEU A 77 4.70 -13.03 -16.41
N TRP A 78 4.74 -14.30 -16.76
CA TRP A 78 3.55 -15.14 -16.88
C TRP A 78 3.70 -16.34 -15.96
N GLU A 79 2.85 -16.45 -14.99
CA GLU A 79 2.86 -17.55 -14.02
C GLU A 79 1.55 -18.35 -14.10
N SER A 80 1.67 -19.67 -14.12
CA SER A 80 0.54 -20.59 -13.96
C SER A 80 0.59 -21.19 -12.58
N ASN A 81 -0.34 -20.80 -11.70
CA ASN A 81 -0.39 -21.28 -10.32
C ASN A 81 -1.85 -21.29 -9.84
N PRO A 82 -2.33 -22.37 -9.19
CA PRO A 82 -3.67 -22.42 -8.61
C PRO A 82 -3.94 -21.29 -7.62
N GLU A 83 -2.91 -20.95 -6.82
CA GLU A 83 -2.98 -19.87 -5.84
C GLU A 83 -2.20 -18.65 -6.32
N VAL A 84 -2.88 -17.51 -6.37
CA VAL A 84 -2.28 -16.24 -6.81
C VAL A 84 -1.13 -15.82 -5.90
N LEU A 85 -1.26 -16.05 -4.59
CA LEU A 85 -0.22 -15.75 -3.62
C LEU A 85 1.10 -16.46 -3.95
N ASP A 86 1.04 -17.76 -4.22
CA ASP A 86 2.24 -18.56 -4.50
C ASP A 86 2.94 -18.10 -5.80
N GLY A 87 2.14 -17.73 -6.82
CA GLY A 87 2.68 -17.18 -8.06
C GLY A 87 3.36 -15.81 -7.86
N ILE A 88 2.80 -14.97 -7.00
CA ILE A 88 3.39 -13.67 -6.64
C ILE A 88 4.65 -13.88 -5.79
N GLN A 89 4.59 -14.73 -4.76
CA GLN A 89 5.73 -15.00 -3.88
C GLN A 89 6.93 -15.54 -4.69
N LYS A 90 6.69 -16.52 -5.55
CA LYS A 90 7.72 -17.05 -6.44
C LYS A 90 8.38 -15.95 -7.26
N ALA A 91 7.60 -15.07 -7.87
CA ALA A 91 8.15 -13.97 -8.68
C ALA A 91 8.88 -12.93 -7.82
N VAL A 92 8.40 -12.64 -6.60
CA VAL A 92 9.09 -11.75 -5.65
C VAL A 92 10.48 -12.27 -5.34
N ASP A 93 10.59 -13.55 -5.01
CA ASP A 93 11.86 -14.19 -4.62
C ASP A 93 12.80 -14.34 -5.81
N GLU A 94 12.28 -14.75 -6.99
CA GLU A 94 13.09 -15.00 -8.20
C GLU A 94 13.70 -13.72 -8.78
N TYR A 95 12.99 -12.59 -8.68
CA TYR A 95 13.41 -11.33 -9.29
C TYR A 95 13.85 -10.28 -8.26
N ASP A 96 14.00 -10.63 -6.97
CA ASP A 96 14.35 -9.73 -5.86
C ASP A 96 13.49 -8.45 -5.87
N ILE A 97 12.19 -8.60 -6.00
CA ILE A 97 11.25 -7.47 -6.03
C ILE A 97 11.25 -6.74 -4.69
N ASN A 98 11.29 -5.41 -4.71
CA ASN A 98 11.31 -4.59 -3.50
C ASN A 98 10.10 -3.66 -3.34
N LEU A 99 9.16 -3.69 -4.28
CA LEU A 99 7.83 -3.08 -4.17
C LEU A 99 6.83 -3.87 -5.00
N LEU A 100 5.71 -4.22 -4.38
CA LEU A 100 4.55 -4.80 -5.07
C LEU A 100 3.45 -3.74 -5.23
N VAL A 101 2.89 -3.61 -6.43
CA VAL A 101 1.71 -2.79 -6.71
C VAL A 101 0.60 -3.69 -7.27
N MET A 102 -0.57 -3.61 -6.66
CA MET A 102 -1.74 -4.38 -7.09
C MET A 102 -3.04 -3.62 -6.87
N ALA A 103 -4.14 -4.11 -7.43
CA ALA A 103 -5.44 -3.51 -7.23
C ALA A 103 -6.31 -4.27 -6.23
N SER A 104 -7.24 -3.55 -5.63
CA SER A 104 -8.34 -4.11 -4.85
C SER A 104 -9.63 -3.38 -5.20
N HIS A 105 -10.73 -4.11 -5.37
CA HIS A 105 -12.04 -3.52 -5.50
C HIS A 105 -12.43 -2.82 -4.19
N GLY A 106 -13.09 -1.67 -4.30
CA GLY A 106 -13.48 -0.84 -3.16
C GLY A 106 -14.71 -1.31 -2.40
N LYS A 107 -15.29 -0.41 -1.60
CA LYS A 107 -16.47 -0.66 -0.75
C LYS A 107 -17.68 -1.15 -1.55
N GLY A 108 -18.36 -2.15 -1.05
CA GLY A 108 -19.79 -2.39 -1.29
C GLY A 108 -20.20 -3.66 -2.01
N VAL A 109 -19.48 -4.18 -2.99
CA VAL A 109 -19.98 -5.33 -3.75
C VAL A 109 -19.47 -6.68 -3.18
N TRP A 110 -18.41 -6.69 -2.37
CA TRP A 110 -17.65 -7.90 -2.05
C TRP A 110 -17.25 -8.07 -0.58
N ALA A 111 -17.80 -7.30 0.35
CA ALA A 111 -17.44 -7.40 1.79
C ALA A 111 -17.62 -8.82 2.37
N SER A 112 -18.55 -9.60 1.85
CA SER A 112 -18.75 -10.99 2.26
C SER A 112 -17.78 -11.98 1.61
N THR A 113 -17.20 -11.62 0.47
CA THR A 113 -16.30 -12.48 -0.33
C THR A 113 -14.82 -12.15 -0.07
N PHE A 114 -14.53 -11.03 0.61
CA PHE A 114 -13.20 -10.44 0.72
C PHE A 114 -12.23 -11.23 1.62
N ARG A 115 -12.72 -11.99 2.59
CA ARG A 115 -11.85 -12.81 3.47
C ARG A 115 -11.09 -13.93 2.76
N GLY A 116 -11.45 -14.23 1.53
CA GLY A 116 -10.74 -15.17 0.66
C GLY A 116 -10.16 -14.51 -0.60
N SER A 117 -10.13 -13.15 -0.68
CA SER A 117 -9.62 -12.47 -1.85
C SER A 117 -8.09 -12.61 -1.94
N SER A 118 -7.60 -12.73 -3.17
CA SER A 118 -6.17 -12.82 -3.44
C SER A 118 -5.40 -11.62 -2.85
N THR A 119 -5.94 -10.41 -2.96
CA THR A 119 -5.32 -9.19 -2.42
C THR A 119 -5.09 -9.26 -0.91
N PHE A 120 -6.10 -9.71 -0.15
CA PHE A 120 -5.97 -9.84 1.31
C PHE A 120 -4.89 -10.86 1.69
N ASN A 121 -4.88 -12.01 1.04
CA ASN A 121 -3.90 -13.07 1.31
C ASN A 121 -2.48 -12.60 0.95
N VAL A 122 -2.32 -11.90 -0.17
CA VAL A 122 -1.04 -11.35 -0.61
C VAL A 122 -0.52 -10.31 0.39
N VAL A 123 -1.30 -9.28 0.71
CA VAL A 123 -0.87 -8.22 1.66
C VAL A 123 -0.52 -8.77 3.03
N ARG A 124 -1.18 -9.84 3.46
CA ARG A 124 -0.91 -10.50 4.74
C ARG A 124 0.38 -11.30 4.75
N ALA A 125 0.77 -11.90 3.62
CA ALA A 125 1.83 -12.90 3.55
C ALA A 125 3.13 -12.40 2.92
N ILE A 126 3.06 -11.42 2.02
CA ILE A 126 4.25 -10.91 1.31
C ILE A 126 5.04 -9.95 2.20
N ASP A 127 6.35 -10.20 2.33
CA ASP A 127 7.25 -9.45 3.22
C ASP A 127 7.99 -8.29 2.52
N ILE A 128 7.34 -7.66 1.55
CA ILE A 128 7.82 -6.42 0.93
C ILE A 128 6.73 -5.34 0.98
N PRO A 129 7.10 -4.04 0.90
CA PRO A 129 6.13 -2.96 0.77
C PRO A 129 5.12 -3.23 -0.34
N THR A 130 3.84 -3.12 -0.02
CA THR A 130 2.76 -3.43 -0.96
C THR A 130 1.80 -2.26 -1.09
N LEU A 131 1.65 -1.73 -2.31
CA LEU A 131 0.68 -0.70 -2.68
C LEU A 131 -0.59 -1.36 -3.21
N VAL A 132 -1.72 -1.03 -2.60
CA VAL A 132 -3.04 -1.51 -2.99
C VAL A 132 -3.86 -0.36 -3.55
N ALA A 133 -3.90 -0.24 -4.86
CA ALA A 133 -4.73 0.72 -5.58
C ALA A 133 -6.22 0.38 -5.40
N LYS A 134 -7.04 1.38 -5.05
CA LYS A 134 -8.48 1.21 -4.85
C LYS A 134 -9.28 1.71 -6.05
N GLY A 135 -10.34 0.96 -6.41
CA GLY A 135 -11.21 1.30 -7.53
C GLY A 135 -12.06 2.56 -7.30
N ASP A 136 -12.44 2.82 -6.06
CA ASP A 136 -13.38 3.89 -5.69
C ASP A 136 -12.77 5.30 -5.70
N TYR A 137 -11.44 5.41 -5.79
CA TYR A 137 -10.74 6.69 -5.76
C TYR A 137 -9.79 6.84 -6.93
N LYS A 138 -9.84 8.01 -7.55
CA LYS A 138 -8.90 8.45 -8.59
C LYS A 138 -8.36 9.82 -8.26
N CYS A 139 -7.06 9.99 -8.40
CA CYS A 139 -6.40 11.29 -8.39
C CYS A 139 -5.26 11.28 -9.42
N ASP A 140 -4.78 12.46 -9.76
CA ASP A 140 -3.67 12.62 -10.72
C ASP A 140 -2.31 12.47 -10.03
N ASP A 141 -2.27 12.66 -8.70
CA ASP A 141 -1.07 12.54 -7.88
C ASP A 141 -1.39 11.85 -6.55
N TYR A 142 -0.90 10.61 -6.40
CA TYR A 142 -1.11 9.82 -5.19
C TYR A 142 -0.23 10.24 -4.01
N LEU A 143 0.75 11.10 -4.22
CA LEU A 143 1.59 11.67 -3.16
C LEU A 143 1.18 13.10 -2.76
N HIS A 144 0.14 13.67 -3.39
CA HIS A 144 -0.31 15.02 -3.09
C HIS A 144 -0.65 15.22 -1.61
N ARG A 145 -1.43 14.31 -1.01
CA ARG A 145 -1.79 14.34 0.41
C ARG A 145 -1.78 12.94 1.00
N VAL A 146 -0.84 12.71 1.89
CA VAL A 146 -0.57 11.40 2.49
C VAL A 146 -1.03 11.38 3.93
N LEU A 147 -1.86 10.39 4.30
CA LEU A 147 -2.23 10.13 5.70
C LEU A 147 -1.29 9.09 6.30
N LEU A 148 -0.66 9.43 7.41
CA LEU A 148 0.21 8.54 8.16
C LEU A 148 -0.32 8.34 9.58
N PRO A 149 -1.12 7.29 9.80
CA PRO A 149 -1.53 6.88 11.13
C PRO A 149 -0.33 6.37 11.93
N THR A 150 -0.24 6.77 13.20
CA THR A 150 0.84 6.32 14.08
C THR A 150 0.32 5.96 15.47
N ASP A 151 0.83 4.87 16.01
CA ASP A 151 0.74 4.48 17.40
C ASP A 151 2.06 4.75 18.13
N PHE A 152 2.95 5.54 17.51
CA PHE A 152 4.31 5.86 17.94
C PHE A 152 5.24 4.65 18.04
N SER A 153 4.81 3.49 17.62
CA SER A 153 5.68 2.32 17.53
C SER A 153 6.72 2.52 16.43
N ARG A 154 7.88 1.88 16.58
CA ARG A 154 8.92 1.88 15.54
C ARG A 154 8.37 1.42 14.19
N LYS A 155 7.46 0.46 14.20
CA LYS A 155 6.81 -0.08 12.99
C LYS A 155 5.96 0.97 12.26
N SER A 156 5.17 1.78 12.99
CA SER A 156 4.36 2.83 12.35
C SER A 156 5.21 3.96 11.77
N LEU A 157 6.44 4.13 12.26
CA LEU A 157 7.36 5.17 11.81
C LEU A 157 8.26 4.75 10.63
N ILE A 158 8.25 3.49 10.22
CA ILE A 158 9.01 3.01 9.03
C ILE A 158 8.63 3.83 7.79
N ALA A 159 7.35 4.20 7.66
CA ALA A 159 6.85 5.00 6.55
C ALA A 159 7.58 6.35 6.39
N LEU A 160 8.11 6.94 7.46
CA LEU A 160 8.86 8.19 7.40
C LEU A 160 10.07 8.10 6.48
N ASN A 161 10.77 6.96 6.45
CA ASN A 161 11.92 6.76 5.59
C ASN A 161 11.53 6.82 4.10
N PHE A 162 10.34 6.30 3.75
CA PHE A 162 9.83 6.37 2.39
C PHE A 162 9.41 7.79 2.03
N ILE A 163 8.74 8.50 2.94
CA ILE A 163 8.37 9.91 2.76
C ILE A 163 9.61 10.78 2.55
N ARG A 164 10.66 10.58 3.36
CA ARG A 164 11.94 11.30 3.19
C ARG A 164 12.56 11.09 1.81
N ASN A 165 12.53 9.87 1.30
CA ASN A 165 13.06 9.54 -0.02
C ASN A 165 12.19 10.10 -1.16
N LEU A 166 10.90 10.31 -0.92
CA LEU A 166 9.93 10.87 -1.87
C LEU A 166 9.63 12.37 -1.61
N ARG A 167 10.35 13.02 -0.72
CA ARG A 167 10.04 14.38 -0.23
C ARG A 167 9.78 15.42 -1.32
N GLU A 168 10.44 15.30 -2.48
CA GLU A 168 10.25 16.23 -3.61
C GLU A 168 8.92 16.00 -4.35
N HIS A 169 8.26 14.88 -4.10
CA HIS A 169 7.00 14.49 -4.71
C HIS A 169 5.82 14.51 -3.73
N VAL A 170 6.08 14.56 -2.42
CA VAL A 170 5.04 14.59 -1.39
C VAL A 170 4.58 16.02 -1.16
N GLY A 171 3.27 16.29 -1.37
CA GLY A 171 2.70 17.61 -1.15
C GLY A 171 2.48 17.91 0.34
N GLU A 172 1.74 17.06 1.04
CA GLU A 172 1.43 17.21 2.46
C GLU A 172 1.38 15.85 3.16
N VAL A 173 1.87 15.79 4.40
CA VAL A 173 1.71 14.64 5.31
C VAL A 173 0.78 15.03 6.44
N ILE A 174 -0.28 14.23 6.65
CA ILE A 174 -1.15 14.35 7.81
C ILE A 174 -0.86 13.17 8.74
N PHE A 175 -0.33 13.47 9.92
CA PHE A 175 -0.20 12.47 10.97
C PHE A 175 -1.54 12.29 11.69
N LEU A 176 -1.92 11.05 11.98
CA LEU A 176 -3.10 10.76 12.79
C LEU A 176 -2.72 9.83 13.94
N HIS A 177 -2.98 10.27 15.16
CA HIS A 177 -3.01 9.40 16.32
C HIS A 177 -4.42 9.20 16.83
N ALA A 178 -4.84 7.95 17.03
CA ALA A 178 -6.14 7.61 17.57
C ALA A 178 -6.00 7.10 19.00
N ILE A 179 -6.60 7.82 19.95
CA ILE A 179 -6.64 7.45 21.37
C ILE A 179 -7.83 6.49 21.57
N GLU A 180 -7.52 5.25 21.94
CA GLU A 180 -8.51 4.19 22.15
C GLU A 180 -8.51 3.72 23.61
N GLY A 181 -9.66 3.30 24.12
CA GLY A 181 -9.79 2.57 25.39
C GLY A 181 -9.61 3.38 26.67
N VAL A 182 -9.55 4.69 26.58
CA VAL A 182 -9.37 5.60 27.72
C VAL A 182 -10.65 5.70 28.55
N ARG A 183 -10.52 5.72 29.89
CA ARG A 183 -11.62 5.78 30.84
C ARG A 183 -11.50 7.04 31.72
N GLY A 184 -12.16 8.11 31.30
CA GLY A 184 -12.26 9.36 32.06
C GLY A 184 -11.50 10.52 31.43
N ASP A 185 -11.93 11.74 31.79
CA ASP A 185 -11.50 12.97 31.15
C ASP A 185 -10.02 13.32 31.48
N GLU A 186 -9.54 12.93 32.65
CA GLU A 186 -8.17 13.22 33.08
C GLU A 186 -7.16 12.38 32.29
N GLU A 187 -7.39 11.07 32.20
CA GLU A 187 -6.56 10.15 31.40
C GLU A 187 -6.57 10.54 29.91
N LEU A 188 -7.74 10.97 29.39
CA LEU A 188 -7.84 11.43 28.02
C LEU A 188 -7.01 12.70 27.79
N ARG A 189 -7.04 13.64 28.73
CA ARG A 189 -6.26 14.89 28.63
C ARG A 189 -4.76 14.58 28.64
N GLU A 190 -4.27 13.75 29.56
CA GLU A 190 -2.86 13.37 29.65
C GLU A 190 -2.38 12.67 28.36
N ASN A 191 -3.20 11.74 27.83
CA ASN A 191 -2.86 11.06 26.58
C ASN A 191 -2.84 12.02 25.38
N LYS A 192 -3.73 13.02 25.35
CA LYS A 192 -3.72 14.06 24.31
C LYS A 192 -2.46 14.92 24.40
N GLU A 193 -2.10 15.43 25.57
CA GLU A 193 -0.91 16.23 25.77
C GLU A 193 0.35 15.50 25.34
N MET A 194 0.49 14.22 25.74
CA MET A 194 1.61 13.36 25.30
C MET A 194 1.61 13.15 23.77
N ALA A 195 0.47 12.89 23.18
CA ALA A 195 0.35 12.67 21.74
C ALA A 195 0.66 13.96 20.96
N GLU A 196 0.26 15.12 21.44
CA GLU A 196 0.56 16.44 20.84
C GLU A 196 2.06 16.67 20.75
N ASP A 197 2.80 16.45 21.85
CA ASP A 197 4.26 16.62 21.88
C ASP A 197 4.95 15.71 20.85
N MET A 198 4.59 14.43 20.82
CA MET A 198 5.19 13.46 19.90
C MET A 198 4.84 13.76 18.43
N LEU A 199 3.60 14.15 18.15
CA LEU A 199 3.17 14.51 16.80
C LEU A 199 3.81 15.81 16.31
N GLN A 200 4.01 16.77 17.22
CA GLN A 200 4.72 18.00 16.89
C GLN A 200 6.18 17.73 16.54
N GLU A 201 6.84 16.79 17.22
CA GLU A 201 8.20 16.36 16.87
C GLU A 201 8.24 15.75 15.45
N LEU A 202 7.26 14.88 15.10
CA LEU A 202 7.16 14.30 13.75
C LEU A 202 6.93 15.37 12.69
N CYS A 203 6.07 16.36 12.97
CA CYS A 203 5.85 17.48 12.05
C CYS A 203 7.12 18.33 11.86
N ASN A 204 7.83 18.63 12.94
CA ASN A 204 9.10 19.38 12.87
C ASN A 204 10.15 18.61 12.05
N GLU A 205 10.19 17.29 12.22
CA GLU A 205 11.08 16.44 11.42
C GLU A 205 10.75 16.51 9.93
N MET A 206 9.48 16.41 9.53
CA MET A 206 9.06 16.55 8.14
C MET A 206 9.37 17.93 7.57
N GLN A 207 9.14 18.98 8.33
CA GLN A 207 9.48 20.35 7.93
C GLN A 207 10.98 20.52 7.68
N ASN A 208 11.84 19.87 8.46
CA ASN A 208 13.30 19.89 8.24
C ASN A 208 13.68 19.22 6.90
N PHE A 209 12.86 18.33 6.37
CA PHE A 209 12.99 17.73 5.03
C PHE A 209 12.28 18.54 3.94
N GLY A 210 11.66 19.67 4.28
CA GLY A 210 10.93 20.51 3.33
C GLY A 210 9.51 19.99 2.98
N VAL A 211 8.99 19.02 3.74
CA VAL A 211 7.66 18.45 3.54
C VAL A 211 6.66 19.16 4.43
N GLN A 212 5.57 19.67 3.85
CA GLN A 212 4.47 20.22 4.62
C GLN A 212 3.82 19.14 5.47
N SER A 213 3.55 19.44 6.74
CA SER A 213 2.96 18.47 7.64
C SER A 213 2.10 19.12 8.72
N ARG A 214 1.10 18.38 9.17
CA ARG A 214 0.26 18.70 10.32
C ARG A 214 -0.23 17.40 10.95
N TYR A 215 -0.88 17.50 12.10
CA TYR A 215 -1.41 16.34 12.80
C TYR A 215 -2.87 16.49 13.20
N VAL A 216 -3.50 15.35 13.46
CA VAL A 216 -4.85 15.21 14.02
C VAL A 216 -4.81 14.16 15.13
N ILE A 217 -5.47 14.44 16.24
CA ILE A 217 -5.72 13.47 17.32
C ILE A 217 -7.20 13.11 17.31
N ALA A 218 -7.51 11.84 17.17
CA ALA A 218 -8.86 11.31 17.24
C ALA A 218 -9.09 10.59 18.58
N ASP A 219 -10.21 10.84 19.23
CA ASP A 219 -10.53 10.30 20.56
C ASP A 219 -11.93 9.65 20.64
N GLY A 220 -12.56 9.39 19.50
CA GLY A 220 -13.96 9.02 19.45
C GLY A 220 -14.31 7.62 19.01
N GLY A 221 -13.34 6.77 18.63
CA GLY A 221 -13.69 5.48 18.04
C GLY A 221 -12.53 4.55 17.80
N ALA A 222 -12.80 3.44 17.10
CA ALA A 222 -11.75 2.53 16.68
C ALA A 222 -10.82 3.22 15.67
N ALA A 223 -9.50 3.09 15.84
CA ALA A 223 -8.47 3.73 15.03
C ALA A 223 -8.71 3.55 13.53
N SER A 224 -9.06 2.33 13.09
CA SER A 224 -9.34 2.06 11.68
C SER A 224 -10.51 2.86 11.10
N LYS A 225 -11.52 3.18 11.92
CA LYS A 225 -12.66 4.01 11.49
C LYS A 225 -12.25 5.47 11.37
N GLU A 226 -11.52 5.99 12.38
CA GLU A 226 -11.05 7.38 12.37
C GLU A 226 -10.06 7.61 11.20
N ILE A 227 -9.18 6.64 10.92
CA ILE A 227 -8.27 6.68 9.77
C ILE A 227 -9.05 6.77 8.45
N CYS A 228 -10.02 5.87 8.23
CA CYS A 228 -10.82 5.89 6.99
C CYS A 228 -11.64 7.18 6.85
N LYS A 229 -12.23 7.65 7.95
CA LYS A 229 -13.01 8.87 8.00
C LYS A 229 -12.16 10.09 7.65
N LEU A 230 -11.04 10.27 8.35
CA LEU A 230 -10.15 11.41 8.11
C LEU A 230 -9.59 11.39 6.69
N ALA A 231 -9.22 10.21 6.17
CA ALA A 231 -8.75 10.08 4.79
C ALA A 231 -9.78 10.56 3.76
N GLU A 232 -11.07 10.38 4.02
CA GLU A 232 -12.16 10.88 3.18
C GLU A 232 -12.40 12.38 3.37
N GLU A 233 -12.49 12.86 4.60
CA GLU A 233 -12.74 14.26 4.96
C GLU A 233 -11.65 15.21 4.46
N GLU A 234 -10.39 14.79 4.61
CA GLU A 234 -9.22 15.54 4.17
C GLU A 234 -8.83 15.28 2.72
N ASN A 235 -9.60 14.47 2.00
CA ASN A 235 -9.30 14.07 0.63
C ASN A 235 -7.86 13.54 0.46
N CYS A 236 -7.41 12.70 1.39
CA CYS A 236 -6.10 12.07 1.27
C CYS A 236 -6.03 11.18 0.03
N SER A 237 -4.91 11.18 -0.65
CA SER A 237 -4.67 10.37 -1.83
C SER A 237 -4.12 8.98 -1.50
N LEU A 238 -3.39 8.89 -0.39
CA LEU A 238 -2.70 7.68 0.05
C LEU A 238 -2.77 7.55 1.58
N ILE A 239 -2.92 6.33 2.08
CA ILE A 239 -2.77 6.00 3.49
C ILE A 239 -1.55 5.08 3.63
N PHE A 240 -0.60 5.45 4.49
CA PHE A 240 0.41 4.51 4.95
C PHE A 240 -0.13 3.70 6.13
N SER A 241 0.21 2.41 6.19
CA SER A 241 -0.14 1.54 7.32
C SER A 241 0.98 0.53 7.53
N GLY A 242 1.41 0.36 8.77
CA GLY A 242 2.16 -0.85 9.13
C GLY A 242 1.28 -2.08 8.95
N ARG A 243 1.86 -3.22 8.62
CA ARG A 243 1.14 -4.50 8.56
C ARG A 243 0.65 -4.92 9.96
N THR A 244 1.46 -4.67 10.99
CA THR A 244 1.10 -4.85 12.40
C THR A 244 1.33 -3.56 13.19
N GLY A 245 0.74 -3.45 14.39
CA GLY A 245 0.97 -2.34 15.32
C GLY A 245 1.90 -2.73 16.48
N ALA A 246 1.89 -1.93 17.56
CA ALA A 246 2.70 -2.13 18.75
C ALA A 246 2.39 -3.43 19.55
N GLY A 247 1.30 -4.10 19.24
CA GLY A 247 0.87 -5.30 19.98
C GLY A 247 1.84 -6.49 19.84
N PRO A 248 2.15 -7.19 20.96
CA PRO A 248 3.15 -8.26 20.99
C PRO A 248 2.63 -9.64 20.53
N ILE A 249 1.69 -9.72 19.61
CA ILE A 249 1.11 -11.01 19.19
C ILE A 249 2.07 -11.69 18.20
N LYS A 250 2.96 -12.55 18.74
CA LYS A 250 3.81 -13.43 17.90
C LYS A 250 2.92 -14.29 17.00
N GLY A 251 3.23 -14.30 15.71
CA GLY A 251 2.50 -15.09 14.71
C GLY A 251 1.26 -14.42 14.13
N LEU A 252 0.95 -13.16 14.47
CA LEU A 252 -0.08 -12.39 13.81
C LEU A 252 0.46 -11.89 12.47
N LEU A 253 -0.11 -12.40 11.38
CA LEU A 253 0.30 -12.03 10.02
C LEU A 253 -0.16 -10.61 9.62
N MET A 254 -1.20 -10.05 10.27
CA MET A 254 -1.71 -8.70 10.00
C MET A 254 -2.54 -8.20 11.18
N GLY A 255 -2.31 -6.95 11.61
CA GLY A 255 -3.06 -6.30 12.68
C GLY A 255 -4.50 -5.96 12.29
N SER A 256 -5.39 -5.90 13.30
CA SER A 256 -6.81 -5.60 13.07
C SER A 256 -7.04 -4.22 12.43
N THR A 257 -6.26 -3.21 12.79
CA THR A 257 -6.34 -1.87 12.21
C THR A 257 -5.99 -1.89 10.73
N ALA A 258 -4.83 -2.46 10.36
CA ALA A 258 -4.40 -2.59 8.97
C ALA A 258 -5.40 -3.41 8.14
N GLN A 259 -5.90 -4.53 8.70
CA GLN A 259 -6.93 -5.34 8.05
C GLN A 259 -8.20 -4.53 7.79
N ASN A 260 -8.69 -3.80 8.78
CA ASN A 260 -9.92 -3.02 8.65
C ASN A 260 -9.75 -1.85 7.66
N ILE A 261 -8.60 -1.19 7.62
CA ILE A 261 -8.30 -0.16 6.61
C ILE A 261 -8.27 -0.79 5.21
N LEU A 262 -7.58 -1.92 5.04
CA LEU A 262 -7.52 -2.63 3.77
C LEU A 262 -8.92 -3.00 3.25
N LEU A 263 -9.82 -3.39 4.15
CA LEU A 263 -11.18 -3.81 3.79
C LEU A 263 -12.15 -2.64 3.53
N ASN A 264 -11.99 -1.54 4.26
CA ASN A 264 -13.02 -0.50 4.33
C ASN A 264 -12.61 0.85 3.75
N SER A 265 -11.31 1.10 3.53
CA SER A 265 -10.86 2.35 2.92
C SER A 265 -11.20 2.41 1.44
N SER A 266 -11.65 3.58 0.99
CA SER A 266 -11.75 3.93 -0.43
C SER A 266 -10.43 4.44 -1.01
N ARG A 267 -9.45 4.77 -0.16
CA ARG A 267 -8.16 5.37 -0.54
C ARG A 267 -7.11 4.30 -0.80
N THR A 268 -6.18 4.58 -1.70
CA THR A 268 -5.00 3.73 -1.93
C THR A 268 -4.27 3.50 -0.62
N LEU A 269 -3.85 2.27 -0.38
CA LEU A 269 -3.18 1.88 0.85
C LEU A 269 -1.76 1.41 0.54
N TRP A 270 -0.79 1.94 1.28
CA TRP A 270 0.58 1.44 1.28
C TRP A 270 0.83 0.67 2.57
N VAL A 271 0.91 -0.65 2.45
CA VAL A 271 1.19 -1.52 3.61
C VAL A 271 2.68 -1.78 3.69
N MET A 272 3.23 -1.47 4.85
CA MET A 272 4.64 -1.71 5.16
C MET A 272 4.78 -3.05 5.87
N PRO A 273 5.70 -3.92 5.45
CA PRO A 273 6.00 -5.15 6.16
C PRO A 273 6.56 -4.85 7.54
N ASP A 274 6.53 -5.83 8.43
CA ASP A 274 7.27 -5.75 9.67
C ASP A 274 8.78 -5.81 9.36
N GLU A 275 9.58 -5.00 10.06
CA GLU A 275 11.04 -5.21 10.03
C GLU A 275 11.34 -6.59 10.61
N GLU A 276 12.18 -7.36 9.94
CA GLU A 276 12.75 -8.55 10.57
C GLU A 276 13.42 -8.11 11.88
N SER A 277 12.98 -8.69 13.00
CA SER A 277 13.70 -8.52 14.24
C SER A 277 15.10 -9.11 14.05
N GLU A 278 16.11 -8.27 14.01
CA GLU A 278 17.48 -8.72 14.23
C GLU A 278 17.51 -9.37 15.62
N ASP A 279 17.38 -10.71 15.65
CA ASP A 279 17.60 -11.51 16.84
C ASP A 279 19.11 -11.63 17.14
#